data_f0961a2222e9d7516e28ea912c8be69a
#
_entry.id   f0961a2222e9d7516e28ea912c8be69a
#
_cell.length_a   1.000
_cell.length_b   1.000
_cell.length_c   1.000
_cell.angle_alpha   90.00
_cell.angle_beta   90.00
_cell.angle_gamma   90.00
#
_symmetry.space_group_name_H-M   'P 1'
#
loop_
_entity.id
_entity.type
_entity.pdbx_description
1 polymer ?
#
loop_
_entity_poly.entity_id
_entity_poly.type
_entity_poly.pdbx_seq_one_letter_code
_entity_poly.pdbx_strand_id
1 'polypeptide(L)'
;MTPSVPSFCPQCATALAERAEAEDGGPKTRLRCPACDFTHWNNPTPVLAAIVELDGQVLLARNAAWPGRFFGLITGFMEAGESPEDGIRREIAEETGLQVSALDLVGVHDFQRM
;
A
#
# COMPACT_ATOMS: atom_id res chain seq x y z
N MET A 1 -13.73 4.00 4.90
CA MET A 1 -13.44 5.03 3.90
C MET A 1 -13.23 4.35 2.55
N THR A 2 -14.12 4.58 1.61
CA THR A 2 -13.95 4.09 0.25
C THR A 2 -12.79 4.84 -0.41
N PRO A 3 -11.88 4.17 -1.13
CA PRO A 3 -10.86 4.87 -1.88
C PRO A 3 -11.52 5.82 -2.88
N SER A 4 -11.04 7.04 -2.94
CA SER A 4 -11.55 8.01 -3.89
C SER A 4 -11.15 7.59 -5.31
N VAL A 5 -12.14 7.48 -6.16
CA VAL A 5 -11.94 7.21 -7.58
C VAL A 5 -11.57 8.53 -8.25
N PRO A 6 -10.49 8.57 -9.07
CA PRO A 6 -10.12 9.82 -9.73
C PRO A 6 -11.18 10.26 -10.72
N SER A 7 -11.46 11.56 -10.75
CA SER A 7 -12.42 12.16 -11.68
C SER A 7 -11.74 12.70 -12.93
N PHE A 8 -10.45 13.06 -12.83
CA PHE A 8 -9.71 13.73 -13.89
C PHE A 8 -8.41 13.01 -14.20
N CYS A 9 -7.98 13.08 -15.45
CA CYS A 9 -6.73 12.49 -15.89
C CYS A 9 -5.54 13.24 -15.24
N PRO A 10 -4.61 12.50 -14.58
CA PRO A 10 -3.44 13.13 -13.97
C PRO A 10 -2.41 13.62 -15.00
N GLN A 11 -2.53 13.21 -16.27
CA GLN A 11 -1.62 13.64 -17.33
C GLN A 11 -2.09 14.89 -18.05
N CYS A 12 -3.39 15.02 -18.32
CA CYS A 12 -3.91 16.12 -19.14
C CYS A 12 -5.13 16.84 -18.54
N ALA A 13 -5.57 16.46 -17.35
CA ALA A 13 -6.69 17.05 -16.63
C ALA A 13 -8.07 16.89 -17.28
N THR A 14 -8.19 16.11 -18.35
CA THR A 14 -9.49 15.80 -18.95
C THR A 14 -10.29 14.88 -18.03
N ALA A 15 -11.61 15.05 -17.98
CA ALA A 15 -12.47 14.16 -17.21
C ALA A 15 -12.34 12.71 -17.68
N LEU A 16 -12.12 11.80 -16.75
CA LEU A 16 -12.06 10.36 -17.04
C LEU A 16 -13.46 9.82 -17.29
N ALA A 17 -13.54 8.81 -18.16
CA ALA A 17 -14.79 8.14 -18.50
C ALA A 17 -14.60 6.63 -18.47
N GLU A 18 -15.65 5.91 -18.09
CA GLU A 18 -15.65 4.46 -18.20
C GLU A 18 -15.69 4.03 -19.66
N ARG A 19 -14.75 3.16 -20.04
CA ARG A 19 -14.67 2.62 -21.38
C ARG A 19 -14.12 1.21 -21.36
N ALA A 20 -14.75 0.33 -22.12
CA ALA A 20 -14.30 -1.04 -22.29
C ALA A 20 -13.29 -1.12 -23.44
N GLU A 21 -12.17 -1.77 -23.19
CA GLU A 21 -11.17 -2.07 -24.21
C GLU A 21 -10.69 -3.50 -24.07
N ALA A 22 -10.19 -4.06 -25.16
CA ALA A 22 -9.63 -5.39 -25.18
C ALA A 22 -8.33 -5.43 -24.36
N GLU A 23 -8.25 -6.37 -23.43
CA GLU A 23 -7.07 -6.65 -22.61
C GLU A 23 -6.81 -8.16 -22.63
N ASP A 24 -5.69 -8.57 -22.07
CA ASP A 24 -5.42 -9.99 -21.89
C ASP A 24 -6.53 -10.61 -21.03
N GLY A 25 -7.16 -11.65 -21.51
CA GLY A 25 -8.29 -12.29 -20.84
C GLY A 25 -9.65 -11.72 -21.19
N GLY A 26 -9.72 -10.80 -22.16
CA GLY A 26 -10.99 -10.24 -22.68
C GLY A 26 -11.20 -8.77 -22.39
N PRO A 27 -12.32 -8.20 -22.85
CA PRO A 27 -12.59 -6.78 -22.64
C PRO A 27 -12.82 -6.45 -21.18
N LYS A 28 -12.27 -5.31 -20.75
CA LYS A 28 -12.45 -4.79 -19.39
C LYS A 28 -12.82 -3.32 -19.43
N THR A 29 -13.76 -2.96 -18.56
CA THR A 29 -14.18 -1.57 -18.38
C THR A 29 -13.31 -0.95 -17.29
N ARG A 30 -12.67 0.17 -17.63
CA ARG A 30 -11.86 0.95 -16.71
C ARG A 30 -12.10 2.42 -16.94
N LEU A 31 -11.70 3.24 -15.96
CA LEU A 31 -11.64 4.68 -16.17
C LEU A 31 -10.47 5.00 -17.09
N ARG A 32 -10.77 5.59 -18.24
CA ARG A 32 -9.79 5.93 -19.25
C ARG A 32 -9.93 7.38 -19.65
N CYS A 33 -8.83 7.99 -20.09
CA CYS A 33 -8.86 9.35 -20.60
C CYS A 33 -9.29 9.35 -22.06
N PRO A 34 -10.34 10.10 -22.43
CA PRO A 34 -10.75 10.20 -23.84
C PRO A 34 -9.81 11.07 -24.69
N ALA A 35 -8.90 11.84 -24.07
CA ALA A 35 -8.02 12.77 -24.76
C ALA A 35 -6.56 12.28 -24.87
N CYS A 36 -6.14 11.36 -24.00
CA CYS A 36 -4.78 10.78 -24.04
C CYS A 36 -4.83 9.28 -23.71
N ASP A 37 -3.69 8.62 -23.58
CA ASP A 37 -3.62 7.17 -23.40
C ASP A 37 -3.70 6.72 -21.94
N PHE A 38 -4.00 7.63 -21.02
CA PHE A 38 -4.02 7.28 -19.60
C PHE A 38 -5.15 6.31 -19.28
N THR A 39 -4.84 5.27 -18.52
CA THR A 39 -5.80 4.32 -17.95
C THR A 39 -5.58 4.25 -16.44
N HIS A 40 -6.68 4.37 -15.69
CA HIS A 40 -6.67 4.14 -14.25
C HIS A 40 -6.82 2.63 -13.99
N TRP A 41 -5.72 1.99 -13.65
CA TRP A 41 -5.68 0.54 -13.45
C TRP A 41 -6.32 0.10 -12.15
N ASN A 42 -6.46 1.00 -11.20
CA ASN A 42 -7.01 0.73 -9.86
C ASN A 42 -6.27 -0.41 -9.14
N ASN A 43 -4.94 -0.37 -9.21
CA ASN A 43 -4.10 -1.38 -8.57
C ASN A 43 -4.17 -1.26 -7.04
N PRO A 44 -4.05 -2.37 -6.32
CA PRO A 44 -3.98 -2.32 -4.87
C PRO A 44 -2.73 -1.58 -4.41
N THR A 45 -2.85 -0.90 -3.27
CA THR A 45 -1.72 -0.21 -2.65
C THR A 45 -1.00 -1.18 -1.70
N PRO A 46 0.31 -1.43 -1.90
CA PRO A 46 1.06 -2.29 -0.99
C PRO A 46 1.21 -1.66 0.38
N VAL A 47 0.89 -2.43 1.42
CA VAL A 47 1.13 -2.07 2.82
C VAL A 47 2.05 -3.12 3.40
N LEU A 48 3.10 -2.68 4.08
CA LEU A 48 4.06 -3.56 4.73
C LEU A 48 3.72 -3.67 6.20
N ALA A 49 3.86 -4.88 6.76
CA ALA A 49 3.70 -5.12 8.18
C ALA A 49 4.83 -6.01 8.66
N ALA A 50 5.38 -5.72 9.82
CA ALA A 50 6.45 -6.50 10.41
C ALA A 50 6.07 -7.07 11.76
N ILE A 51 6.35 -8.35 11.94
CA ILE A 51 6.40 -8.99 13.24
C ILE A 51 7.86 -8.91 13.66
N VAL A 52 8.19 -8.00 14.57
CA VAL A 52 9.56 -7.81 15.07
C VAL A 52 9.73 -8.66 16.31
N GLU A 53 10.63 -9.63 16.23
CA GLU A 53 10.86 -10.58 17.30
C GLU A 53 12.26 -10.39 17.90
N LEU A 54 12.33 -10.37 19.22
CA LEU A 54 13.58 -10.33 19.97
C LEU A 54 13.40 -11.17 21.24
N ASP A 55 14.27 -12.14 21.44
CA ASP A 55 14.27 -13.01 22.62
C ASP A 55 12.90 -13.67 22.91
N GLY A 56 12.23 -14.13 21.85
CA GLY A 56 10.92 -14.78 21.96
C GLY A 56 9.75 -13.84 22.21
N GLN A 57 9.98 -12.53 22.17
CA GLN A 57 8.94 -11.52 22.36
C GLN A 57 8.70 -10.75 21.09
N VAL A 58 7.46 -10.33 20.88
CA VAL A 58 7.04 -9.53 19.73
C VAL A 58 6.89 -8.07 20.13
N LEU A 59 7.51 -7.18 19.37
CA LEU A 59 7.40 -5.76 19.58
C LEU A 59 6.05 -5.25 19.06
N LEU A 60 5.31 -4.58 19.91
CA LEU A 60 4.11 -3.85 19.53
C LEU A 60 4.35 -2.36 19.76
N ALA A 61 3.82 -1.55 18.84
CA ALA A 61 3.99 -0.10 18.87
C ALA A 61 2.64 0.59 18.99
N ARG A 62 2.68 1.78 19.56
CA ARG A 62 1.52 2.65 19.68
C ARG A 62 1.88 4.05 19.19
N ASN A 63 1.08 4.57 18.27
CA ASN A 63 1.19 5.96 17.90
C ASN A 63 0.52 6.84 18.95
N ALA A 64 1.24 7.84 19.45
CA ALA A 64 0.72 8.75 20.47
C ALA A 64 -0.54 9.52 20.02
N ALA A 65 -0.74 9.67 18.73
CA ALA A 65 -1.93 10.31 18.16
C ALA A 65 -3.15 9.40 18.09
N TRP A 66 -2.99 8.08 18.33
CA TRP A 66 -4.13 7.16 18.30
C TRP A 66 -4.99 7.31 19.54
N PRO A 67 -6.32 7.26 19.40
CA PRO A 67 -7.20 7.29 20.56
C PRO A 67 -7.09 5.98 21.36
N GLY A 68 -7.08 6.08 22.68
CA GLY A 68 -7.07 4.93 23.56
C GLY A 68 -5.74 4.22 23.69
N ARG A 69 -5.75 3.01 24.25
CA ARG A 69 -4.57 2.16 24.44
C ARG A 69 -4.53 1.07 23.39
N PHE A 70 -4.26 1.46 22.18
CA PHE A 70 -4.20 0.54 21.06
C PHE A 70 -2.74 0.30 20.66
N PHE A 71 -2.35 -0.98 20.58
CA PHE A 71 -1.01 -1.38 20.14
C PHE A 71 -1.13 -2.24 18.89
N GLY A 72 -0.20 -2.08 17.99
CA GLY A 72 -0.18 -2.83 16.74
C GLY A 72 1.22 -3.21 16.30
N LEU A 73 1.28 -4.01 15.25
CA LEU A 73 2.53 -4.32 14.57
C LEU A 73 3.10 -3.07 13.91
N ILE A 74 4.38 -3.12 13.57
CA ILE A 74 5.01 -2.06 12.76
C ILE A 74 4.45 -2.17 11.35
N THR A 75 3.81 -1.09 10.87
CA THR A 75 3.20 -1.06 9.54
C THR A 75 3.53 0.25 8.83
N GLY A 76 3.50 0.20 7.51
CA GLY A 76 3.66 1.39 6.70
C GLY A 76 3.44 1.10 5.23
N PHE A 77 3.30 2.17 4.45
CA PHE A 77 3.19 2.04 3.01
C PHE A 77 4.56 1.79 2.40
N MET A 78 4.59 0.91 1.42
CA MET A 78 5.75 0.74 0.56
C MET A 78 5.89 1.97 -0.33
N GLU A 79 7.11 2.49 -0.46
CA GLU A 79 7.38 3.66 -1.29
C GLU A 79 7.87 3.24 -2.68
N ALA A 80 7.68 4.15 -3.65
CA ALA A 80 8.17 3.91 -5.00
C ALA A 80 9.69 3.72 -5.02
N GLY A 81 10.14 2.73 -5.79
CA GLY A 81 11.56 2.48 -5.97
C GLY A 81 12.22 1.61 -4.90
N GLU A 82 11.50 1.23 -3.84
CA GLU A 82 12.06 0.34 -2.83
C GLU A 82 11.51 -1.09 -2.98
N SER A 83 12.29 -2.07 -2.54
CA SER A 83 11.81 -3.44 -2.40
C SER A 83 10.99 -3.57 -1.11
N PRO A 84 10.13 -4.62 -0.98
CA PRO A 84 9.42 -4.85 0.28
C PRO A 84 10.37 -4.99 1.47
N GLU A 85 11.50 -5.66 1.29
CA GLU A 85 12.50 -5.84 2.33
C GLU A 85 13.11 -4.51 2.78
N ASP A 86 13.50 -3.67 1.83
CA ASP A 86 14.05 -2.35 2.13
C ASP A 86 12.99 -1.45 2.77
N GLY A 87 11.77 -1.51 2.28
CA GLY A 87 10.65 -0.74 2.82
C GLY A 87 10.36 -1.08 4.27
N ILE A 88 10.30 -2.37 4.61
CA ILE A 88 10.02 -2.75 5.99
C ILE A 88 11.18 -2.46 6.92
N ARG A 89 12.43 -2.57 6.47
CA ARG A 89 13.60 -2.15 7.25
C ARG A 89 13.54 -0.66 7.55
N ARG A 90 13.16 0.13 6.57
CA ARG A 90 12.98 1.59 6.73
C ARG A 90 11.89 1.89 7.76
N GLU A 91 10.73 1.27 7.65
CA GLU A 91 9.62 1.48 8.60
C GLU A 91 10.00 1.08 10.02
N ILE A 92 10.68 -0.03 10.20
CA ILE A 92 11.14 -0.46 11.53
C ILE A 92 12.13 0.56 12.10
N ALA A 93 13.07 1.02 11.31
CA ALA A 93 14.06 2.01 11.74
C ALA A 93 13.41 3.35 12.10
N GLU A 94 12.47 3.82 11.28
CA GLU A 94 11.76 5.08 11.52
C GLU A 94 10.93 5.04 12.80
N GLU A 95 10.22 3.93 13.04
CA GLU A 95 9.28 3.84 14.15
C GLU A 95 9.92 3.39 15.46
N THR A 96 11.01 2.63 15.42
CA THR A 96 11.61 2.03 16.62
C THR A 96 13.08 2.39 16.83
N GLY A 97 13.77 2.86 15.80
CA GLY A 97 15.21 3.05 15.82
C GLY A 97 16.02 1.75 15.76
N LEU A 98 15.35 0.61 15.58
CA LEU A 98 16.01 -0.70 15.55
C LEU A 98 16.46 -1.06 14.13
N GLN A 99 17.54 -1.83 14.05
CA GLN A 99 17.99 -2.47 12.83
C GLN A 99 17.72 -3.97 12.90
N VAL A 100 17.12 -4.53 11.85
CA VAL A 100 16.83 -5.96 11.80
C VAL A 100 17.95 -6.70 11.07
N SER A 101 18.30 -7.86 11.59
CA SER A 101 19.38 -8.69 11.02
C SER A 101 18.89 -9.61 9.93
N ALA A 102 17.71 -10.19 10.08
CA ALA A 102 17.13 -11.15 9.15
C ALA A 102 15.66 -10.82 8.91
N LEU A 103 15.21 -11.08 7.69
CA LEU A 103 13.81 -10.94 7.29
C LEU A 103 13.34 -12.22 6.63
N ASP A 104 12.17 -12.70 7.03
CA ASP A 104 11.49 -13.82 6.40
C ASP A 104 10.08 -13.38 6.02
N LEU A 105 9.66 -13.72 4.82
CA LEU A 105 8.29 -13.46 4.38
C LEU A 105 7.33 -14.40 5.10
N VAL A 106 6.42 -13.84 5.88
CA VAL A 106 5.39 -14.62 6.57
C VAL A 106 4.21 -14.91 5.63
N GLY A 107 3.81 -13.93 4.84
CA GLY A 107 2.72 -14.10 3.90
C GLY A 107 2.29 -12.79 3.24
N VAL A 108 1.39 -12.95 2.28
CA VAL A 108 0.74 -11.84 1.59
C VAL A 108 -0.75 -12.03 1.77
N HIS A 109 -1.42 -11.03 2.29
CA HIS A 109 -2.82 -11.11 2.66
C HIS A 109 -3.59 -9.95 2.07
N ASP A 110 -4.84 -10.19 1.77
CA ASP A 110 -5.77 -9.13 1.41
C ASP A 110 -6.13 -8.35 2.68
N PHE A 111 -5.92 -7.04 2.62
CA PHE A 111 -6.21 -6.16 3.75
C PHE A 111 -7.25 -5.14 3.34
N GLN A 112 -8.43 -5.25 3.93
CA GLN A 112 -9.50 -4.30 3.69
C GLN A 112 -9.55 -3.28 4.81
N ARG A 113 -9.57 -2.00 4.44
CA ARG A 113 -9.80 -0.94 5.40
C ARG A 113 -11.24 -1.03 5.92
N MET A 114 -11.32 -1.15 7.21
CA MET A 114 -12.61 -0.97 7.90
C MET A 114 -12.84 0.49 8.22
#